data_5407785592a5fc128442571d20c11908
#
_entry.id   5407785592a5fc128442571d20c11908
#
_cell.length_a   1.000
_cell.length_b   1.000
_cell.length_c   1.000
_cell.angle_alpha   90.00
_cell.angle_beta   90.00
_cell.angle_gamma   90.00
#
_symmetry.space_group_name_H-M   'P 1'
#
loop_
_entity.id
_entity.type
_entity.pdbx_description
1 polymer ?
#
loop_
_entity_poly.entity_id
_entity_poly.type
_entity_poly.pdbx_seq_one_letter_code
_entity_poly.pdbx_strand_id
1 'polypeptide(L)'
;MRDRWRRKAIRARAMGLAMGVVALALTAGSAVAEVISLDASGSATVYDRPEIFTDAGASPITPVGHAPPSPGEAGHSAALVQAAREAGLSPDLVAAVAWRESGFRDGAVSPKGAIGEMQLMPGTAAAFDVDPLHKADNLRGGARYLRKMIDRYQGDIPKALAAYNAGPAVVDRFGGVPPYKETRAYVAAVLDRLSASASRENAGESAVEMR
;
A
#
# COMPACT_ATOMS: atom_id res chain seq x y z
N MET A 1 -60.91 -26.74 -9.78
CA MET A 1 -61.08 -26.45 -8.35
C MET A 1 -59.94 -25.53 -7.90
N ARG A 2 -60.34 -24.38 -7.39
CA ARG A 2 -59.49 -23.23 -7.11
C ARG A 2 -58.87 -23.34 -5.76
N ASP A 3 -57.52 -23.25 -5.62
CA ASP A 3 -56.93 -23.10 -4.33
C ASP A 3 -56.14 -21.80 -4.21
N ARG A 4 -56.56 -21.06 -3.22
CA ARG A 4 -56.16 -19.73 -2.79
C ARG A 4 -54.86 -19.84 -1.98
N TRP A 5 -53.76 -19.32 -2.49
CA TRP A 5 -52.59 -19.07 -1.66
C TRP A 5 -52.72 -17.74 -0.93
N ARG A 6 -52.98 -17.81 0.35
CA ARG A 6 -52.98 -16.68 1.29
C ARG A 6 -51.58 -16.17 1.46
N ARG A 7 -51.37 -14.92 1.07
CA ARG A 7 -50.17 -14.16 1.38
C ARG A 7 -50.13 -13.80 2.85
N LYS A 8 -49.28 -14.44 3.65
CA LYS A 8 -48.91 -13.94 4.98
C LYS A 8 -47.84 -12.86 4.80
N ALA A 9 -48.22 -11.64 5.05
CA ALA A 9 -47.29 -10.52 5.18
C ALA A 9 -46.52 -10.68 6.50
N ILE A 10 -45.24 -10.98 6.42
CA ILE A 10 -44.29 -10.88 7.52
C ILE A 10 -43.80 -9.45 7.56
N ARG A 11 -44.24 -8.68 8.55
CA ARG A 11 -43.66 -7.36 8.86
C ARG A 11 -42.31 -7.63 9.51
N ALA A 12 -41.24 -7.52 8.74
CA ALA A 12 -39.91 -7.38 9.29
C ALA A 12 -39.72 -5.91 9.71
N ARG A 13 -39.49 -5.69 11.00
CA ARG A 13 -39.00 -4.40 11.51
C ARG A 13 -37.59 -4.21 11.00
N ALA A 14 -37.42 -3.19 10.17
CA ALA A 14 -36.08 -2.73 9.73
C ALA A 14 -35.39 -2.11 10.93
N MET A 15 -34.33 -2.75 11.39
CA MET A 15 -33.24 -2.12 12.11
C MET A 15 -32.15 -1.83 11.07
N GLY A 16 -31.77 -0.57 10.96
CA GLY A 16 -30.92 -0.06 9.90
C GLY A 16 -29.51 -0.64 9.94
N LEU A 17 -29.06 -1.05 8.80
CA LEU A 17 -27.65 -1.07 8.40
C LEU A 17 -27.63 -0.75 6.91
N ALA A 18 -27.11 0.43 6.57
CA ALA A 18 -26.80 0.77 5.20
C ALA A 18 -25.53 0.00 4.80
N MET A 19 -25.64 -1.00 3.97
CA MET A 19 -24.52 -1.67 3.34
C MET A 19 -24.62 -1.41 1.84
N GLY A 20 -23.70 -0.62 1.31
CA GLY A 20 -23.57 -0.40 -0.12
C GLY A 20 -23.14 -1.67 -0.84
N VAL A 21 -23.77 -1.96 -1.97
CA VAL A 21 -23.39 -3.05 -2.86
C VAL A 21 -22.57 -2.47 -4.00
N VAL A 22 -21.37 -3.00 -4.19
CA VAL A 22 -20.51 -2.68 -5.33
C VAL A 22 -20.78 -3.70 -6.43
N ALA A 23 -21.28 -3.25 -7.58
CA ALA A 23 -21.38 -4.08 -8.78
C ALA A 23 -20.32 -3.61 -9.79
N LEU A 24 -19.45 -4.52 -10.20
CA LEU A 24 -18.42 -4.29 -11.20
C LEU A 24 -18.92 -4.80 -12.55
N ALA A 25 -19.15 -3.92 -13.52
CA ALA A 25 -19.42 -4.30 -14.91
C ALA A 25 -18.14 -4.11 -15.75
N LEU A 26 -17.61 -5.20 -16.30
CA LEU A 26 -16.49 -5.17 -17.25
C LEU A 26 -17.03 -5.16 -18.69
N THR A 27 -16.78 -4.07 -19.42
CA THR A 27 -16.86 -4.07 -20.87
C THR A 27 -15.46 -3.93 -21.47
N ALA A 28 -15.15 -4.73 -22.49
CA ALA A 28 -13.85 -4.71 -23.17
C ALA A 28 -13.69 -3.41 -23.97
N GLY A 29 -12.86 -2.52 -23.50
CA GLY A 29 -12.52 -1.25 -24.14
C GLY A 29 -12.55 -0.11 -23.11
N SER A 30 -11.41 0.13 -22.41
CA SER A 30 -11.24 1.12 -21.35
C SER A 30 -12.16 0.84 -20.15
N ALA A 31 -11.64 0.10 -19.16
CA ALA A 31 -12.38 -0.21 -17.95
C ALA A 31 -12.55 1.07 -17.12
N VAL A 32 -13.70 1.70 -17.22
CA VAL A 32 -14.17 2.69 -16.24
C VAL A 32 -14.91 1.88 -15.18
N ALA A 33 -14.37 1.82 -13.97
CA ALA A 33 -15.08 1.22 -12.85
C ALA A 33 -16.19 2.21 -12.42
N GLU A 34 -17.44 1.91 -12.74
CA GLU A 34 -18.58 2.63 -12.18
C GLU A 34 -18.90 2.08 -10.78
N VAL A 35 -18.84 2.94 -9.79
CA VAL A 35 -19.30 2.62 -8.43
C VAL A 35 -20.73 3.14 -8.29
N ILE A 36 -21.65 2.24 -7.94
CA ILE A 36 -23.05 2.60 -7.70
C ILE A 36 -23.32 2.44 -6.19
N SER A 37 -23.72 3.50 -5.53
CA SER A 37 -24.23 3.42 -4.15
C SER A 37 -25.76 3.52 -4.14
N LEU A 38 -26.39 2.71 -3.31
CA LEU A 38 -27.83 2.76 -3.06
C LEU A 38 -28.07 3.27 -1.63
N ASP A 39 -28.89 4.28 -1.48
CA ASP A 39 -29.34 4.73 -0.18
C ASP A 39 -30.47 3.88 0.39
N ALA A 40 -30.86 4.13 1.62
CA ALA A 40 -31.92 3.39 2.31
C ALA A 40 -33.30 3.58 1.67
N SER A 41 -33.48 4.55 0.77
CA SER A 41 -34.70 4.78 0.00
C SER A 41 -34.71 4.04 -1.32
N GLY A 42 -33.57 3.41 -1.73
CA GLY A 42 -33.41 2.73 -3.01
C GLY A 42 -32.98 3.69 -4.13
N SER A 43 -32.59 4.94 -3.82
CA SER A 43 -32.05 5.86 -4.78
C SER A 43 -30.61 5.50 -5.13
N ALA A 44 -30.31 5.42 -6.44
CA ALA A 44 -28.98 5.04 -6.92
C ALA A 44 -28.16 6.27 -7.29
N THR A 45 -26.95 6.36 -6.78
CA THR A 45 -25.96 7.36 -7.21
C THR A 45 -24.84 6.65 -7.95
N VAL A 46 -24.59 7.08 -9.18
CA VAL A 46 -23.50 6.57 -10.02
C VAL A 46 -22.33 7.52 -9.91
N TYR A 47 -21.15 6.97 -9.58
CA TYR A 47 -19.90 7.72 -9.51
C TYR A 47 -19.07 7.37 -10.75
N ASP A 48 -18.83 8.33 -11.61
CA ASP A 48 -18.07 8.20 -12.86
C ASP A 48 -16.55 8.39 -12.68
N ARG A 49 -16.12 8.61 -11.43
CA ARG A 49 -14.72 8.81 -11.05
C ARG A 49 -14.39 7.97 -9.81
N PRO A 50 -13.12 7.56 -9.67
CA PRO A 50 -12.70 6.91 -8.44
C PRO A 50 -12.82 7.90 -7.26
N GLU A 51 -13.49 7.49 -6.18
CA GLU A 51 -13.73 8.27 -4.98
C GLU A 51 -13.39 7.48 -3.73
N ILE A 52 -12.95 8.16 -2.68
CA ILE A 52 -12.77 7.57 -1.36
C ILE A 52 -14.04 7.83 -0.55
N PHE A 53 -14.65 6.78 -0.03
CA PHE A 53 -15.80 6.87 0.85
C PHE A 53 -15.32 6.91 2.31
N THR A 54 -15.66 7.99 3.00
CA THR A 54 -15.42 8.16 4.45
C THR A 54 -16.77 8.37 5.15
N ASP A 55 -16.78 8.33 6.47
CA ASP A 55 -17.98 8.64 7.26
C ASP A 55 -18.51 10.07 7.02
N ALA A 56 -17.69 10.94 6.44
CA ALA A 56 -18.06 12.31 6.04
C ALA A 56 -18.61 12.41 4.60
N GLY A 57 -18.64 11.31 3.83
CA GLY A 57 -19.12 11.26 2.45
C GLY A 57 -18.06 10.86 1.42
N ALA A 58 -18.40 10.96 0.14
CA ALA A 58 -17.53 10.64 -0.98
C ALA A 58 -16.63 11.83 -1.34
N SER A 59 -15.34 11.57 -1.48
CA SER A 59 -14.35 12.54 -1.95
C SER A 59 -13.71 12.05 -3.25
N PRO A 60 -13.65 12.87 -4.31
CA PRO A 60 -13.07 12.44 -5.59
C PRO A 60 -11.58 12.13 -5.44
N ILE A 61 -11.18 10.94 -5.90
CA ILE A 61 -9.76 10.66 -6.13
C ILE A 61 -9.39 11.32 -7.44
N THR A 62 -8.68 12.43 -7.38
CA THR A 62 -8.10 13.03 -8.57
C THR A 62 -7.09 12.03 -9.15
N PRO A 63 -7.23 11.56 -10.42
CA PRO A 63 -6.19 10.75 -11.04
C PRO A 63 -4.92 11.60 -11.05
N VAL A 64 -3.87 11.12 -10.42
CA VAL A 64 -2.56 11.76 -10.46
C VAL A 64 -2.03 11.59 -11.89
N GLY A 65 -2.45 12.47 -12.78
CA GLY A 65 -1.65 12.81 -13.94
C GLY A 65 -0.38 13.43 -13.38
N HIS A 66 0.79 12.95 -13.77
CA HIS A 66 2.13 13.37 -13.33
C HIS A 66 2.09 14.66 -12.49
N ALA A 67 1.65 14.53 -11.24
CA ALA A 67 1.69 15.61 -10.29
C ALA A 67 3.17 16.01 -10.10
N PRO A 68 3.47 17.28 -9.92
CA PRO A 68 4.80 17.67 -9.46
C PRO A 68 5.14 16.81 -8.23
N PRO A 69 6.42 16.44 -8.02
CA PRO A 69 6.81 15.57 -6.92
C PRO A 69 6.19 16.11 -5.64
N SER A 70 5.52 15.22 -4.92
CA SER A 70 4.93 15.55 -3.61
C SER A 70 6.03 16.13 -2.71
N PRO A 71 5.73 17.04 -1.77
CA PRO A 71 6.74 17.55 -0.85
C PRO A 71 7.58 16.47 -0.15
N GLY A 72 7.03 15.28 0.06
CA GLY A 72 7.74 14.08 0.53
C GLY A 72 8.74 13.51 -0.50
N GLU A 73 8.49 13.64 -1.80
CA GLU A 73 9.43 13.23 -2.86
C GLU A 73 10.61 14.19 -2.99
N ALA A 74 10.46 15.45 -2.64
CA ALA A 74 11.51 16.46 -2.75
C ALA A 74 12.78 16.16 -1.91
N GLY A 75 12.67 15.25 -0.93
CA GLY A 75 13.79 14.79 -0.10
C GLY A 75 14.43 13.48 -0.54
N HIS A 76 13.86 12.76 -1.53
CA HIS A 76 14.34 11.46 -1.96
C HIS A 76 15.18 11.53 -3.24
N SER A 77 16.15 10.62 -3.38
CA SER A 77 16.94 10.57 -4.64
C SER A 77 16.03 10.14 -5.81
N ALA A 78 16.32 10.68 -7.01
CA ALA A 78 15.59 10.34 -8.23
C ALA A 78 15.57 8.82 -8.49
N ALA A 79 16.66 8.12 -8.16
CA ALA A 79 16.76 6.67 -8.32
C ALA A 79 15.80 5.93 -7.38
N LEU A 80 15.62 6.41 -6.13
CA LEU A 80 14.67 5.83 -5.18
C LEU A 80 13.23 6.06 -5.63
N VAL A 81 12.90 7.28 -6.04
CA VAL A 81 11.56 7.61 -6.55
C VAL A 81 11.22 6.75 -7.77
N GLN A 82 12.17 6.59 -8.69
CA GLN A 82 11.98 5.73 -9.87
C GLN A 82 11.77 4.27 -9.48
N ALA A 83 12.59 3.72 -8.57
CA ALA A 83 12.46 2.34 -8.11
C ALA A 83 11.12 2.08 -7.41
N ALA A 84 10.65 3.02 -6.59
CA ALA A 84 9.36 2.96 -5.93
C ALA A 84 8.22 2.94 -6.95
N ARG A 85 8.22 3.85 -7.92
CA ARG A 85 7.21 3.93 -8.99
C ARG A 85 7.15 2.66 -9.82
N GLU A 86 8.30 2.11 -10.23
CA GLU A 86 8.38 0.85 -10.99
C GLU A 86 7.80 -0.34 -10.19
N ALA A 87 7.93 -0.32 -8.87
CA ALA A 87 7.37 -1.35 -7.99
C ALA A 87 5.91 -1.08 -7.57
N GLY A 88 5.31 0.07 -7.96
CA GLY A 88 3.98 0.47 -7.51
C GLY A 88 3.91 0.72 -6.00
N LEU A 89 4.97 1.29 -5.43
CA LEU A 89 5.08 1.62 -4.00
C LEU A 89 5.23 3.13 -3.81
N SER A 90 4.86 3.61 -2.61
CA SER A 90 5.16 4.99 -2.25
C SER A 90 6.68 5.17 -2.06
N PRO A 91 7.26 6.29 -2.52
CA PRO A 91 8.66 6.62 -2.27
C PRO A 91 9.01 6.64 -0.78
N ASP A 92 8.10 7.11 0.08
CA ASP A 92 8.30 7.17 1.53
C ASP A 92 8.43 5.78 2.14
N LEU A 93 7.65 4.80 1.70
CA LEU A 93 7.77 3.42 2.18
C LEU A 93 9.12 2.82 1.78
N VAL A 94 9.54 2.99 0.52
CA VAL A 94 10.85 2.51 0.07
C VAL A 94 11.98 3.22 0.81
N ALA A 95 11.85 4.53 1.04
CA ALA A 95 12.82 5.32 1.80
C ALA A 95 12.89 4.91 3.26
N ALA A 96 11.76 4.61 3.90
CA ALA A 96 11.74 4.14 5.29
C ALA A 96 12.46 2.80 5.43
N VAL A 97 12.29 1.90 4.47
CA VAL A 97 13.02 0.63 4.41
C VAL A 97 14.51 0.85 4.17
N ALA A 98 14.91 1.61 3.14
CA ALA A 98 16.31 1.89 2.82
C ALA A 98 17.05 2.57 4.00
N TRP A 99 16.38 3.49 4.69
CA TRP A 99 16.91 4.09 5.90
C TRP A 99 17.14 3.05 7.01
N ARG A 100 16.20 2.14 7.21
CA ARG A 100 16.31 1.12 8.26
C ARG A 100 17.36 0.07 7.92
N GLU A 101 17.56 -0.23 6.65
CA GLU A 101 18.54 -1.21 6.17
C GLU A 101 19.97 -0.70 6.29
N SER A 102 20.24 0.49 5.77
CA SER A 102 21.61 0.99 5.67
C SER A 102 21.81 2.44 6.14
N GLY A 103 20.72 3.19 6.43
CA GLY A 103 20.81 4.65 6.61
C GLY A 103 21.15 5.35 5.29
N PHE A 104 20.68 4.84 4.17
CA PHE A 104 20.98 5.33 2.80
C PHE A 104 22.46 5.21 2.41
N ARG A 105 23.21 4.30 3.00
CA ARG A 105 24.62 4.10 2.67
C ARG A 105 24.74 3.24 1.41
N ASP A 106 25.15 3.89 0.33
CA ASP A 106 25.50 3.21 -0.91
C ASP A 106 26.71 2.29 -0.68
N GLY A 107 26.70 1.10 -1.27
CA GLY A 107 27.78 0.12 -1.13
C GLY A 107 27.92 -0.51 0.27
N ALA A 108 26.99 -0.29 1.20
CA ALA A 108 27.00 -0.95 2.52
C ALA A 108 26.98 -2.47 2.37
N VAL A 109 27.87 -3.17 3.12
CA VAL A 109 27.86 -4.64 3.17
C VAL A 109 27.75 -5.08 4.62
N SER A 110 26.74 -5.92 4.89
CA SER A 110 26.53 -6.47 6.23
C SER A 110 27.43 -7.69 6.50
N PRO A 111 27.65 -8.07 7.77
CA PRO A 111 28.38 -9.30 8.09
C PRO A 111 27.71 -10.57 7.54
N LYS A 112 26.42 -10.52 7.23
CA LYS A 112 25.66 -11.61 6.59
C LYS A 112 25.72 -11.60 5.07
N GLY A 113 26.43 -10.62 4.47
CA GLY A 113 26.59 -10.48 3.02
C GLY A 113 25.44 -9.76 2.32
N ALA A 114 24.56 -9.07 3.05
CA ALA A 114 23.57 -8.19 2.44
C ALA A 114 24.25 -6.91 1.92
N ILE A 115 23.82 -6.40 0.77
CA ILE A 115 24.54 -5.38 -0.02
C ILE A 115 23.65 -4.19 -0.31
N GLY A 116 24.21 -2.99 -0.23
CA GLY A 116 23.68 -1.72 -0.73
C GLY A 116 22.64 -1.07 0.16
N GLU A 117 21.99 -0.01 -0.38
CA GLU A 117 21.05 0.80 0.39
C GLU A 117 19.87 -0.01 0.94
N MET A 118 19.38 -0.99 0.20
CA MET A 118 18.26 -1.84 0.60
C MET A 118 18.70 -3.23 1.10
N GLN A 119 19.98 -3.41 1.38
CA GLN A 119 20.56 -4.63 1.97
C GLN A 119 20.07 -5.92 1.31
N LEU A 120 20.22 -6.01 -0.01
CA LEU A 120 19.84 -7.21 -0.74
C LEU A 120 20.82 -8.36 -0.49
N MET A 121 20.30 -9.51 -0.13
CA MET A 121 21.09 -10.75 -0.16
C MET A 121 21.43 -11.12 -1.62
N PRO A 122 22.64 -11.67 -1.90
CA PRO A 122 23.04 -12.03 -3.26
C PRO A 122 22.03 -12.92 -3.99
N GLY A 123 21.40 -13.87 -3.30
CA GLY A 123 20.36 -14.73 -3.88
C GLY A 123 19.10 -13.95 -4.23
N THR A 124 18.74 -12.90 -3.46
CA THR A 124 17.62 -12.05 -3.79
C THR A 124 17.95 -11.18 -5.00
N ALA A 125 19.16 -10.58 -5.05
CA ALA A 125 19.60 -9.78 -6.18
C ALA A 125 19.58 -10.59 -7.49
N ALA A 126 20.10 -11.82 -7.46
CA ALA A 126 20.06 -12.74 -8.60
C ALA A 126 18.62 -13.09 -9.04
N ALA A 127 17.71 -13.31 -8.09
CA ALA A 127 16.31 -13.62 -8.39
C ALA A 127 15.54 -12.47 -9.05
N PHE A 128 16.02 -11.23 -8.94
CA PHE A 128 15.45 -10.04 -9.57
C PHE A 128 16.29 -9.52 -10.75
N ASP A 129 17.35 -10.22 -11.12
CA ASP A 129 18.27 -9.85 -12.19
C ASP A 129 18.81 -8.41 -12.04
N VAL A 130 19.37 -8.12 -10.87
CA VAL A 130 19.93 -6.81 -10.53
C VAL A 130 21.36 -6.95 -9.98
N ASP A 131 22.23 -5.96 -10.26
CA ASP A 131 23.52 -5.82 -9.61
C ASP A 131 23.36 -5.11 -8.27
N PRO A 132 23.53 -5.80 -7.12
CA PRO A 132 23.32 -5.18 -5.81
C PRO A 132 24.40 -4.14 -5.46
N LEU A 133 25.51 -4.10 -6.17
CA LEU A 133 26.58 -3.10 -6.02
C LEU A 133 26.26 -1.80 -6.76
N HIS A 134 25.39 -1.87 -7.76
CA HIS A 134 24.95 -0.67 -8.50
C HIS A 134 23.74 -0.05 -7.80
N LYS A 135 23.86 1.20 -7.35
CA LYS A 135 22.85 1.90 -6.55
C LYS A 135 21.42 1.82 -7.10
N ALA A 136 21.21 2.18 -8.36
CA ALA A 136 19.87 2.17 -8.94
C ALA A 136 19.28 0.76 -9.03
N ASP A 137 20.12 -0.24 -9.30
CA ASP A 137 19.73 -1.65 -9.37
C ASP A 137 19.38 -2.19 -7.99
N ASN A 138 20.16 -1.82 -6.97
CA ASN A 138 19.91 -2.17 -5.58
C ASN A 138 18.54 -1.64 -5.10
N LEU A 139 18.26 -0.36 -5.35
CA LEU A 139 16.98 0.25 -5.04
C LEU A 139 15.83 -0.44 -5.79
N ARG A 140 16.00 -0.69 -7.10
CA ARG A 140 15.00 -1.38 -7.93
C ARG A 140 14.73 -2.79 -7.45
N GLY A 141 15.77 -3.58 -7.18
CA GLY A 141 15.65 -4.94 -6.66
C GLY A 141 14.99 -4.99 -5.28
N GLY A 142 15.38 -4.08 -4.39
CA GLY A 142 14.82 -3.94 -3.05
C GLY A 142 13.34 -3.56 -3.06
N ALA A 143 12.97 -2.57 -3.88
CA ALA A 143 11.57 -2.16 -4.04
C ALA A 143 10.70 -3.30 -4.61
N ARG A 144 11.19 -4.03 -5.62
CA ARG A 144 10.50 -5.21 -6.18
C ARG A 144 10.36 -6.33 -5.16
N TYR A 145 11.39 -6.58 -4.34
CA TYR A 145 11.31 -7.59 -3.28
C TYR A 145 10.30 -7.18 -2.21
N LEU A 146 10.28 -5.90 -1.81
CA LEU A 146 9.28 -5.38 -0.90
C LEU A 146 7.86 -5.52 -1.46
N ARG A 147 7.64 -5.16 -2.73
CA ARG A 147 6.36 -5.36 -3.43
C ARG A 147 5.93 -6.83 -3.38
N LYS A 148 6.84 -7.74 -3.70
CA LYS A 148 6.56 -9.19 -3.62
C LYS A 148 6.13 -9.64 -2.22
N MET A 149 6.71 -9.07 -1.15
CA MET A 149 6.29 -9.36 0.23
C MET A 149 4.91 -8.78 0.53
N ILE A 150 4.63 -7.57 0.09
CA ILE A 150 3.31 -6.94 0.26
C ILE A 150 2.23 -7.76 -0.45
N ASP A 151 2.47 -8.20 -1.67
CA ASP A 151 1.53 -9.05 -2.42
C ASP A 151 1.32 -10.41 -1.75
N ARG A 152 2.41 -11.03 -1.27
CA ARG A 152 2.33 -12.31 -0.56
C ARG A 152 1.42 -12.24 0.67
N TYR A 153 1.46 -11.14 1.40
CA TYR A 153 0.66 -10.94 2.61
C TYR A 153 -0.58 -10.05 2.38
N GLN A 154 -1.05 -9.96 1.14
CA GLN A 154 -2.32 -9.31 0.79
C GLN A 154 -2.44 -7.86 1.30
N GLY A 155 -1.34 -7.12 1.29
CA GLY A 155 -1.28 -5.73 1.74
C GLY A 155 -1.00 -5.55 3.25
N ASP A 156 -0.83 -6.63 4.03
CA ASP A 156 -0.44 -6.54 5.44
C ASP A 156 1.01 -6.02 5.54
N ILE A 157 1.17 -4.71 5.67
CA ILE A 157 2.48 -4.04 5.71
C ILE A 157 3.35 -4.53 6.86
N PRO A 158 2.87 -4.68 8.11
CA PRO A 158 3.65 -5.26 9.19
C PRO A 158 4.23 -6.65 8.88
N LYS A 159 3.44 -7.56 8.28
CA LYS A 159 3.92 -8.88 7.89
C LYS A 159 4.91 -8.81 6.72
N ALA A 160 4.65 -7.95 5.74
CA ALA A 160 5.54 -7.75 4.60
C ALA A 160 6.92 -7.22 5.04
N LEU A 161 6.96 -6.25 5.94
CA LEU A 161 8.18 -5.72 6.54
C LEU A 161 8.93 -6.78 7.37
N ALA A 162 8.19 -7.57 8.16
CA ALA A 162 8.78 -8.69 8.90
C ALA A 162 9.39 -9.73 7.97
N ALA A 163 8.72 -10.01 6.84
CA ALA A 163 9.20 -10.97 5.83
C ALA A 163 10.40 -10.42 5.05
N TYR A 164 10.45 -9.11 4.80
CA TYR A 164 11.62 -8.47 4.20
C TYR A 164 12.86 -8.67 5.09
N ASN A 165 12.73 -8.45 6.40
CA ASN A 165 13.84 -8.54 7.37
C ASN A 165 14.19 -9.98 7.75
N ALA A 166 13.20 -10.81 8.11
CA ALA A 166 13.41 -12.16 8.66
C ALA A 166 13.22 -13.30 7.64
N GLY A 167 12.75 -12.97 6.46
CA GLY A 167 12.36 -13.94 5.43
C GLY A 167 10.91 -14.44 5.55
N PRO A 168 10.23 -14.69 4.40
CA PRO A 168 8.82 -15.09 4.39
C PRO A 168 8.55 -16.42 5.10
N ALA A 169 9.45 -17.38 5.03
CA ALA A 169 9.27 -18.67 5.71
C ALA A 169 9.14 -18.54 7.24
N VAL A 170 9.81 -17.53 7.82
CA VAL A 170 9.69 -17.23 9.25
C VAL A 170 8.31 -16.67 9.57
N VAL A 171 7.86 -15.69 8.79
CA VAL A 171 6.54 -15.07 8.97
C VAL A 171 5.41 -16.08 8.78
N ASP A 172 5.53 -16.95 7.78
CA ASP A 172 4.55 -18.04 7.53
C ASP A 172 4.47 -19.00 8.73
N ARG A 173 5.61 -19.41 9.27
CA ARG A 173 5.68 -20.29 10.45
C ARG A 173 5.00 -19.71 11.68
N PHE A 174 5.11 -18.39 11.90
CA PHE A 174 4.49 -17.73 13.04
C PHE A 174 3.09 -17.18 12.74
N GLY A 175 2.63 -17.23 11.50
CA GLY A 175 1.36 -16.65 11.08
C GLY A 175 1.31 -15.13 11.16
N GLY A 176 2.46 -14.45 11.37
CA GLY A 176 2.56 -13.02 11.58
C GLY A 176 3.98 -12.55 11.88
N VAL A 177 4.10 -11.34 12.43
CA VAL A 177 5.38 -10.79 12.87
C VAL A 177 5.98 -11.68 13.96
N PRO A 178 7.15 -12.31 13.74
CA PRO A 178 7.72 -13.26 14.68
C PRO A 178 8.13 -12.57 16.00
N PRO A 179 8.21 -13.30 17.11
CA PRO A 179 8.56 -12.73 18.42
C PRO A 179 10.06 -12.43 18.55
N TYR A 180 10.74 -12.17 17.44
CA TYR A 180 12.16 -11.80 17.44
C TYR A 180 12.30 -10.31 17.74
N LYS A 181 13.11 -9.96 18.75
CA LYS A 181 13.33 -8.58 19.16
C LYS A 181 13.79 -7.69 17.99
N GLU A 182 14.73 -8.22 17.18
CA GLU A 182 15.27 -7.51 16.01
C GLU A 182 14.18 -7.21 14.99
N THR A 183 13.39 -8.21 14.60
CA THR A 183 12.33 -8.05 13.58
C THR A 183 11.20 -7.14 14.05
N ARG A 184 10.80 -7.24 15.33
CA ARG A 184 9.80 -6.32 15.90
C ARG A 184 10.29 -4.88 15.91
N ALA A 185 11.55 -4.66 16.33
CA ALA A 185 12.15 -3.33 16.30
C ALA A 185 12.32 -2.79 14.87
N TYR A 186 12.60 -3.68 13.91
CA TYR A 186 12.65 -3.32 12.49
C TYR A 186 11.29 -2.81 12.00
N VAL A 187 10.24 -3.58 12.20
CA VAL A 187 8.88 -3.23 11.78
C VAL A 187 8.43 -1.92 12.42
N ALA A 188 8.61 -1.77 13.74
CA ALA A 188 8.26 -0.54 14.45
C ALA A 188 8.99 0.67 13.88
N ALA A 189 10.32 0.59 13.69
CA ALA A 189 11.12 1.71 13.20
C ALA A 189 10.74 2.16 11.79
N VAL A 190 10.37 1.22 10.89
CA VAL A 190 9.90 1.57 9.54
C VAL A 190 8.53 2.25 9.60
N LEU A 191 7.60 1.73 10.39
CA LEU A 191 6.25 2.30 10.54
C LEU A 191 6.29 3.68 11.20
N ASP A 192 7.09 3.87 12.23
CA ASP A 192 7.27 5.17 12.91
C ASP A 192 7.80 6.23 11.94
N ARG A 193 8.80 5.84 11.11
CA ARG A 193 9.34 6.75 10.11
C ARG A 193 8.31 7.12 9.04
N LEU A 194 7.54 6.15 8.58
CA LEU A 194 6.47 6.37 7.58
C LEU A 194 5.39 7.31 8.14
N SER A 195 4.96 7.11 9.39
CA SER A 195 4.01 8.00 10.08
C SER A 195 4.55 9.43 10.22
N ALA A 196 5.83 9.57 10.51
CA ALA A 196 6.47 10.89 10.61
C ALA A 196 6.59 11.60 9.24
N SER A 197 6.70 10.87 8.13
CA SER A 197 6.67 11.43 6.78
C SER A 197 5.27 11.96 6.45
N ALA A 198 4.23 11.16 6.64
CA ALA A 198 2.84 11.54 6.41
C ALA A 198 2.41 12.77 7.24
N SER A 199 2.87 12.88 8.49
CA SER A 199 2.57 14.03 9.35
C SER A 199 3.21 15.33 8.83
N ARG A 200 4.38 15.24 8.20
CA ARG A 200 5.07 16.40 7.60
C ARG A 200 4.40 16.88 6.32
N GLU A 201 3.91 15.96 5.50
CA GLU A 201 3.15 16.28 4.29
C GLU A 201 1.87 17.04 4.64
N ASN A 202 1.07 16.54 5.59
CA ASN A 202 -0.16 17.18 6.04
C ASN A 202 0.10 18.58 6.64
N ALA A 203 1.19 18.77 7.38
CA ALA A 203 1.55 20.06 7.93
C ALA A 203 1.99 21.08 6.87
N GLY A 204 2.69 20.59 5.82
CA GLY A 204 3.09 21.41 4.67
C GLY A 204 1.91 21.86 3.82
N GLU A 205 0.94 21.00 3.58
CA GLU A 205 -0.26 21.28 2.80
C GLU A 205 -1.15 22.34 3.51
N SER A 206 -1.33 22.21 4.82
CA SER A 206 -2.06 23.22 5.63
C SER A 206 -1.40 24.59 5.64
N ALA A 207 -0.08 24.66 5.54
CA ALA A 207 0.65 25.93 5.51
C ALA A 207 0.57 26.65 4.15
N VAL A 208 0.35 25.91 3.06
CA VAL A 208 0.16 26.47 1.71
C VAL A 208 -1.25 27.02 1.53
N GLU A 209 -2.25 26.38 2.12
CA GLU A 209 -3.66 26.78 2.01
C GLU A 209 -3.99 28.06 2.79
N MET A 210 -3.15 28.44 3.78
CA MET A 210 -3.32 29.67 4.58
C MET A 210 -2.59 30.90 4.02
N ARG A 211 -2.02 30.85 2.83
CA ARG A 211 -1.34 31.96 2.16
C ARG A 211 -2.11 32.47 0.95
#